data_7559b2cba006c7b0135f7b5e57f40d35
#
_entry.id   7559b2cba006c7b0135f7b5e57f40d35
#
_cell.length_a   1.000
_cell.length_b   1.000
_cell.length_c   1.000
_cell.angle_alpha   90.00
_cell.angle_beta   90.00
_cell.angle_gamma   90.00
#
_symmetry.space_group_name_H-M   'P 1'
#
loop_
_entity.id
_entity.type
_entity.pdbx_description
1 polymer ?
#
loop_
_entity_poly.entity_id
_entity_poly.type
_entity_poly.pdbx_seq_one_letter_code
_entity_poly.pdbx_strand_id
1 'polypeptide(L)'
;MNALFASDNVTSACPEVMDAVIEANSGISESYGDDEWSSRLKEKLSEVFEINVEVFLKVSGTASNALALSALAPVYGKIYCHELSHINTDECGAPELFTGGAKLNPMRSSDGRINAKELDEIVRGSGNVHVTQPSVVSITQSCETGTVYQLDEIQEISKIAHKHKMRVHMDGARFANGLVSLGLSPAEMTWKSGVDVLTLSLIHI
;
A
#
# COMPACT_ATOMS: atom_id res chain seq x y z
N MET A 1 21.85 -5.69 24.32
CA MET A 1 21.24 -4.82 23.28
C MET A 1 19.94 -4.30 23.85
N ASN A 2 19.75 -2.97 23.93
CA ASN A 2 18.43 -2.43 24.26
C ASN A 2 17.54 -2.63 23.03
N ALA A 3 16.46 -3.37 23.15
CA ALA A 3 15.47 -3.50 22.11
C ALA A 3 14.80 -2.14 21.88
N LEU A 4 14.92 -1.59 20.69
CA LEU A 4 14.29 -0.34 20.31
C LEU A 4 12.96 -0.67 19.61
N PHE A 5 11.85 -0.32 20.25
CA PHE A 5 10.50 -0.44 19.68
C PHE A 5 10.03 0.90 19.04
N ALA A 6 10.94 1.63 18.41
CA ALA A 6 10.62 2.91 17.81
C ALA A 6 10.13 2.74 16.36
N SER A 7 11.02 2.37 15.47
CA SER A 7 10.74 2.12 14.04
C SER A 7 11.78 1.17 13.49
N ASP A 8 11.43 0.35 12.54
CA ASP A 8 12.36 -0.48 11.78
C ASP A 8 13.38 0.37 10.99
N ASN A 9 13.04 1.61 10.64
CA ASN A 9 13.93 2.55 9.97
C ASN A 9 15.20 2.93 10.75
N VAL A 10 15.28 2.62 12.05
CA VAL A 10 16.46 2.91 12.88
C VAL A 10 17.47 1.77 12.92
N THR A 11 17.18 0.64 12.28
CA THR A 11 18.10 -0.50 12.20
C THR A 11 18.90 -0.49 10.90
N SER A 12 20.07 -1.13 10.91
CA SER A 12 20.86 -1.34 9.69
C SER A 12 20.27 -2.48 8.85
N ALA A 13 20.60 -2.47 7.56
CA ALA A 13 20.29 -3.58 6.66
C ALA A 13 21.00 -4.88 7.12
N CYS A 14 20.39 -6.03 6.85
CA CYS A 14 21.01 -7.31 7.12
C CYS A 14 22.24 -7.57 6.23
N PRO A 15 23.18 -8.43 6.63
CA PRO A 15 24.37 -8.72 5.85
C PRO A 15 24.08 -9.16 4.42
N GLU A 16 23.06 -9.96 4.19
CA GLU A 16 22.67 -10.48 2.87
C GLU A 16 22.26 -9.35 1.91
N VAL A 17 21.59 -8.31 2.41
CA VAL A 17 21.24 -7.13 1.61
C VAL A 17 22.50 -6.34 1.26
N MET A 18 23.44 -6.20 2.22
CA MET A 18 24.71 -5.50 1.96
C MET A 18 25.58 -6.25 0.96
N ASP A 19 25.64 -7.58 1.03
CA ASP A 19 26.34 -8.40 0.05
C ASP A 19 25.75 -8.25 -1.34
N ALA A 20 24.43 -8.24 -1.46
CA ALA A 20 23.74 -8.02 -2.74
C ALA A 20 24.00 -6.61 -3.32
N VAL A 21 24.09 -5.58 -2.47
CA VAL A 21 24.48 -4.23 -2.90
C VAL A 21 25.92 -4.20 -3.45
N ILE A 22 26.85 -4.88 -2.77
CA ILE A 22 28.26 -4.99 -3.22
C ILE A 22 28.33 -5.73 -4.56
N GLU A 23 27.60 -6.81 -4.72
CA GLU A 23 27.50 -7.57 -5.99
C GLU A 23 26.95 -6.69 -7.11
N ALA A 24 25.84 -6.00 -6.88
CA ALA A 24 25.19 -5.12 -7.86
C ALA A 24 26.08 -3.91 -8.26
N ASN A 25 26.98 -3.48 -7.38
CA ASN A 25 27.92 -2.36 -7.64
C ASN A 25 29.16 -2.80 -8.46
N SER A 26 29.08 -3.89 -9.19
CA SER A 26 30.17 -4.42 -10.03
C SER A 26 29.82 -4.33 -11.52
N GLY A 27 30.85 -4.01 -12.35
CA GLY A 27 30.68 -4.00 -13.81
C GLY A 27 29.99 -2.76 -14.36
N ILE A 28 29.31 -2.91 -15.50
CA ILE A 28 28.56 -1.88 -16.21
C ILE A 28 27.13 -2.39 -16.36
N SER A 29 26.15 -1.56 -16.03
CA SER A 29 24.74 -1.85 -16.20
C SER A 29 24.03 -0.75 -16.98
N GLU A 30 22.98 -1.07 -17.68
CA GLU A 30 22.10 -0.09 -18.32
C GLU A 30 21.41 0.78 -17.26
N SER A 31 21.03 1.99 -17.65
CA SER A 31 20.36 2.94 -16.77
C SER A 31 18.83 2.92 -16.92
N TYR A 32 18.14 3.68 -16.06
CA TYR A 32 16.69 3.92 -16.13
C TYR A 32 15.81 2.70 -15.93
N GLY A 33 16.29 1.65 -15.25
CA GLY A 33 15.53 0.44 -14.95
C GLY A 33 15.60 -0.64 -16.01
N ASP A 34 16.45 -0.47 -17.04
CA ASP A 34 16.71 -1.46 -18.08
C ASP A 34 17.84 -2.44 -17.69
N ASP A 35 18.30 -2.36 -16.44
CA ASP A 35 19.35 -3.23 -15.90
C ASP A 35 18.82 -4.62 -15.50
N GLU A 36 19.76 -5.55 -15.37
CA GLU A 36 19.44 -6.95 -14.99
C GLU A 36 18.77 -7.06 -13.61
N TRP A 37 19.17 -6.22 -12.64
CA TRP A 37 18.62 -6.26 -11.28
C TRP A 37 17.15 -5.87 -11.25
N SER A 38 16.78 -4.83 -12.01
CA SER A 38 15.38 -4.41 -12.17
C SER A 38 14.53 -5.51 -12.82
N SER A 39 15.06 -6.17 -13.84
CA SER A 39 14.37 -7.29 -14.50
C SER A 39 14.18 -8.48 -13.56
N ARG A 40 15.24 -8.90 -12.86
CA ARG A 40 15.19 -9.98 -11.86
C ARG A 40 14.21 -9.68 -10.73
N LEU A 41 14.14 -8.41 -10.26
CA LEU A 41 13.19 -7.99 -9.23
C LEU A 41 11.75 -8.17 -9.73
N LYS A 42 11.44 -7.72 -10.95
CA LYS A 42 10.11 -7.87 -11.54
C LYS A 42 9.72 -9.32 -11.70
N GLU A 43 10.64 -10.16 -12.20
CA GLU A 43 10.42 -11.61 -12.31
C GLU A 43 10.15 -12.24 -10.94
N LYS A 44 10.98 -11.92 -9.93
CA LYS A 44 10.83 -12.46 -8.59
C LYS A 44 9.52 -12.05 -7.92
N LEU A 45 9.14 -10.81 -8.03
CA LEU A 45 7.85 -10.35 -7.49
C LEU A 45 6.67 -10.94 -8.27
N SER A 46 6.79 -11.15 -9.60
CA SER A 46 5.76 -11.84 -10.37
C SER A 46 5.59 -13.29 -9.94
N GLU A 47 6.68 -13.99 -9.61
CA GLU A 47 6.65 -15.34 -9.02
C GLU A 47 5.96 -15.32 -7.65
N VAL A 48 6.36 -14.41 -6.76
CA VAL A 48 5.85 -14.28 -5.38
C VAL A 48 4.36 -13.96 -5.35
N PHE A 49 3.90 -13.10 -6.25
CA PHE A 49 2.50 -12.70 -6.35
C PHE A 49 1.68 -13.55 -7.33
N GLU A 50 2.26 -14.55 -7.97
CA GLU A 50 1.58 -15.48 -8.89
C GLU A 50 0.89 -14.79 -10.08
N ILE A 51 1.37 -13.65 -10.50
CA ILE A 51 0.87 -12.83 -11.61
C ILE A 51 1.97 -11.91 -12.12
N ASN A 52 1.94 -11.53 -13.40
CA ASN A 52 2.82 -10.48 -13.89
C ASN A 52 2.51 -9.15 -13.19
N VAL A 53 3.49 -8.60 -12.49
CA VAL A 53 3.37 -7.31 -11.80
C VAL A 53 4.24 -6.25 -12.45
N GLU A 54 3.80 -4.98 -12.36
CA GLU A 54 4.65 -3.83 -12.62
C GLU A 54 5.24 -3.32 -11.30
N VAL A 55 6.55 -3.06 -11.29
CA VAL A 55 7.29 -2.69 -10.09
C VAL A 55 7.88 -1.30 -10.26
N PHE A 56 7.63 -0.42 -9.28
CA PHE A 56 8.11 0.95 -9.27
C PHE A 56 8.89 1.22 -7.99
N LEU A 57 10.21 1.28 -8.08
CA LEU A 57 11.08 1.57 -6.93
C LEU A 57 10.95 3.03 -6.50
N LYS A 58 10.78 3.26 -5.20
CA LYS A 58 10.66 4.58 -4.58
C LYS A 58 11.58 4.68 -3.36
N VAL A 59 11.94 5.90 -3.02
CA VAL A 59 12.91 6.19 -1.95
C VAL A 59 12.28 6.14 -0.54
N SER A 60 10.96 6.15 -0.43
CA SER A 60 10.26 6.10 0.86
C SER A 60 8.83 5.56 0.73
N GLY A 61 8.24 5.10 1.82
CA GLY A 61 6.84 4.70 1.89
C GLY A 61 5.89 5.84 1.54
N THR A 62 6.15 7.05 2.06
CA THR A 62 5.38 8.25 1.71
C THR A 62 5.36 8.52 0.21
N ALA A 63 6.51 8.43 -0.47
CA ALA A 63 6.57 8.60 -1.91
C ALA A 63 5.79 7.49 -2.65
N SER A 64 5.84 6.26 -2.16
CA SER A 64 5.10 5.14 -2.72
C SER A 64 3.59 5.33 -2.57
N ASN A 65 3.12 5.66 -1.36
CA ASN A 65 1.69 5.90 -1.08
C ASN A 65 1.15 7.08 -1.89
N ALA A 66 1.85 8.21 -1.88
CA ALA A 66 1.41 9.40 -2.60
C ALA A 66 1.31 9.16 -4.11
N LEU A 67 2.27 8.47 -4.72
CA LEU A 67 2.25 8.14 -6.14
C LEU A 67 1.22 7.07 -6.50
N ALA A 68 1.06 6.03 -5.66
CA ALA A 68 0.00 5.04 -5.82
C ALA A 68 -1.38 5.71 -5.83
N LEU A 69 -1.64 6.56 -4.84
CA LEU A 69 -2.92 7.28 -4.74
C LEU A 69 -3.13 8.25 -5.91
N SER A 70 -2.06 8.91 -6.38
CA SER A 70 -2.16 9.82 -7.55
C SER A 70 -2.47 9.08 -8.86
N ALA A 71 -2.04 7.83 -8.98
CA ALA A 71 -2.39 6.99 -10.14
C ALA A 71 -3.84 6.48 -10.08
N LEU A 72 -4.43 6.39 -8.89
CA LEU A 72 -5.75 5.82 -8.67
C LEU A 72 -6.87 6.86 -8.54
N ALA A 73 -6.56 8.07 -8.04
CA ALA A 73 -7.54 9.10 -7.75
C ALA A 73 -7.38 10.31 -8.68
N PRO A 74 -8.47 10.81 -9.29
CA PRO A 74 -8.44 12.11 -9.97
C PRO A 74 -8.34 13.25 -8.95
N VAL A 75 -7.95 14.45 -9.39
CA VAL A 75 -7.80 15.64 -8.54
C VAL A 75 -9.03 16.00 -7.69
N TYR A 76 -10.21 15.63 -8.16
CA TYR A 76 -11.49 15.80 -7.47
C TYR A 76 -11.95 14.52 -6.76
N GLY A 77 -11.04 13.56 -6.58
CA GLY A 77 -11.31 12.27 -5.97
C GLY A 77 -11.51 12.34 -4.46
N LYS A 78 -12.11 11.29 -3.92
CA LYS A 78 -12.21 11.03 -2.49
C LYS A 78 -11.55 9.69 -2.19
N ILE A 79 -10.67 9.70 -1.20
CA ILE A 79 -9.91 8.54 -0.74
C ILE A 79 -10.40 8.20 0.67
N TYR A 80 -11.05 7.07 0.82
CA TYR A 80 -11.46 6.54 2.12
C TYR A 80 -10.29 5.82 2.77
N CYS A 81 -9.97 6.16 4.00
CA CYS A 81 -8.90 5.54 4.79
C CYS A 81 -9.29 5.50 6.27
N HIS A 82 -8.57 4.76 7.09
CA HIS A 82 -8.77 4.84 8.54
C HIS A 82 -8.16 6.14 9.10
N GLU A 83 -8.73 6.70 10.19
CA GLU A 83 -8.23 7.95 10.78
C GLU A 83 -6.79 7.86 11.28
N LEU A 84 -6.33 6.66 11.67
CA LEU A 84 -4.96 6.40 12.11
C LEU A 84 -4.03 5.98 10.98
N SER A 85 -4.52 5.84 9.73
CA SER A 85 -3.67 5.42 8.61
C SER A 85 -2.53 6.40 8.39
N HIS A 86 -1.36 5.88 8.04
CA HIS A 86 -0.13 6.67 7.82
C HIS A 86 -0.34 7.80 6.82
N ILE A 87 -1.10 7.57 5.74
CA ILE A 87 -1.44 8.59 4.75
C ILE A 87 -2.22 9.78 5.32
N ASN A 88 -2.93 9.59 6.45
CA ASN A 88 -3.72 10.62 7.09
C ASN A 88 -2.95 11.35 8.21
N THR A 89 -2.01 10.66 8.88
CA THR A 89 -1.37 11.16 10.12
C THR A 89 0.09 11.55 9.93
N ASP A 90 0.85 10.84 9.10
CA ASP A 90 2.31 10.90 9.11
C ASP A 90 2.97 11.19 7.75
N GLU A 91 2.20 11.65 6.76
CA GLU A 91 2.72 11.98 5.41
C GLU A 91 2.62 13.48 5.05
N CYS A 92 2.33 14.33 6.03
CA CYS A 92 2.40 15.79 5.91
C CYS A 92 1.67 16.37 4.67
N GLY A 93 0.51 15.80 4.28
CA GLY A 93 -0.26 16.24 3.12
C GLY A 93 0.32 15.82 1.76
N ALA A 94 1.26 14.88 1.72
CA ALA A 94 1.79 14.36 0.47
C ALA A 94 0.72 13.70 -0.42
N PRO A 95 -0.22 12.90 0.10
CA PRO A 95 -1.31 12.36 -0.70
C PRO A 95 -2.12 13.44 -1.42
N GLU A 96 -2.52 14.50 -0.72
CA GLU A 96 -3.29 15.60 -1.28
C GLU A 96 -2.47 16.38 -2.33
N LEU A 97 -1.20 16.63 -2.06
CA LEU A 97 -0.31 17.35 -2.97
C LEU A 97 -0.12 16.59 -4.29
N PHE A 98 0.25 15.32 -4.21
CA PHE A 98 0.59 14.53 -5.40
C PHE A 98 -0.63 14.07 -6.19
N THR A 99 -1.80 13.93 -5.57
CA THR A 99 -3.08 13.72 -6.27
C THR A 99 -3.62 15.01 -6.91
N GLY A 100 -3.00 16.17 -6.64
CA GLY A 100 -3.47 17.47 -7.11
C GLY A 100 -4.72 17.95 -6.39
N GLY A 101 -5.06 17.41 -5.20
CA GLY A 101 -6.17 17.86 -4.37
C GLY A 101 -7.24 16.82 -4.06
N ALA A 102 -7.03 15.53 -4.35
CA ALA A 102 -7.96 14.50 -3.88
C ALA A 102 -8.06 14.54 -2.34
N LYS A 103 -9.27 14.35 -1.85
CA LYS A 103 -9.57 14.58 -0.44
C LYS A 103 -9.55 13.27 0.34
N LEU A 104 -8.75 13.20 1.40
CA LEU A 104 -8.84 12.11 2.36
C LEU A 104 -10.17 12.19 3.11
N ASN A 105 -10.79 11.04 3.32
CA ASN A 105 -12.03 10.87 4.07
C ASN A 105 -11.83 9.83 5.17
N PRO A 106 -11.29 10.24 6.33
CA PRO A 106 -10.98 9.33 7.41
C PRO A 106 -12.23 8.67 7.99
N MET A 107 -12.16 7.36 8.19
CA MET A 107 -13.17 6.56 8.88
C MET A 107 -12.66 6.18 10.27
N ARG A 108 -13.55 5.95 11.21
CA ARG A 108 -13.23 5.62 12.59
C ARG A 108 -13.61 4.20 12.92
N SER A 109 -12.74 3.54 13.66
CA SER A 109 -13.04 2.30 14.36
C SER A 109 -12.14 2.19 15.60
N SER A 110 -12.45 1.29 16.50
CA SER A 110 -11.66 1.08 17.72
C SER A 110 -10.40 0.26 17.49
N ASP A 111 -10.29 -0.42 16.35
CA ASP A 111 -9.26 -1.42 16.06
C ASP A 111 -8.37 -1.07 14.85
N GLY A 112 -8.54 0.10 14.27
CA GLY A 112 -7.71 0.58 13.15
C GLY A 112 -8.14 0.06 11.78
N ARG A 113 -9.20 -0.73 11.67
CA ARG A 113 -9.68 -1.32 10.43
C ARG A 113 -10.93 -0.62 9.90
N ILE A 114 -11.03 -0.45 8.60
CA ILE A 114 -12.25 0.03 7.95
C ILE A 114 -13.31 -1.08 8.01
N ASN A 115 -14.51 -0.73 8.46
CA ASN A 115 -15.65 -1.63 8.41
C ASN A 115 -16.32 -1.55 7.02
N ALA A 116 -16.47 -2.69 6.35
CA ALA A 116 -17.02 -2.76 5.00
C ALA A 116 -18.46 -2.25 4.91
N LYS A 117 -19.30 -2.57 5.90
CA LYS A 117 -20.70 -2.13 5.94
C LYS A 117 -20.79 -0.61 6.12
N GLU A 118 -20.00 -0.04 7.02
CA GLU A 118 -19.94 1.40 7.22
C GLU A 118 -19.42 2.11 5.96
N LEU A 119 -18.43 1.53 5.28
CA LEU A 119 -17.96 2.03 3.99
C LEU A 119 -19.10 2.11 2.97
N ASP A 120 -19.88 1.04 2.78
CA ASP A 120 -21.01 1.03 1.84
C ASP A 120 -22.08 2.08 2.21
N GLU A 121 -22.30 2.31 3.51
CA GLU A 121 -23.22 3.33 4.00
C GLU A 121 -22.79 4.76 3.75
N ILE A 122 -21.48 5.05 3.81
CA ILE A 122 -20.95 6.42 3.66
C ILE A 122 -20.55 6.79 2.23
N VAL A 123 -20.37 5.81 1.34
CA VAL A 123 -20.05 6.10 -0.07
C VAL A 123 -21.24 6.77 -0.74
N ARG A 124 -21.12 8.09 -0.92
CA ARG A 124 -22.15 8.96 -1.51
C ARG A 124 -21.51 9.96 -2.45
N GLY A 125 -22.33 10.56 -3.29
CA GLY A 125 -21.94 11.70 -4.12
C GLY A 125 -21.49 11.36 -5.54
N SER A 126 -21.52 10.09 -5.97
CA SER A 126 -21.21 9.71 -7.33
C SER A 126 -22.08 10.50 -8.34
N GLY A 127 -21.43 11.23 -9.24
CA GLY A 127 -22.09 12.08 -10.24
C GLY A 127 -22.57 13.45 -9.73
N ASN A 128 -22.47 13.75 -8.42
CA ASN A 128 -22.78 15.07 -7.91
C ASN A 128 -21.59 16.02 -8.07
N VAL A 129 -21.74 17.05 -8.88
CA VAL A 129 -20.66 18.01 -9.23
C VAL A 129 -20.20 18.88 -8.05
N HIS A 130 -20.95 18.94 -6.95
CA HIS A 130 -20.64 19.76 -5.78
C HIS A 130 -19.81 19.03 -4.71
N VAL A 131 -19.53 17.73 -4.90
CA VAL A 131 -18.77 16.94 -3.92
C VAL A 131 -17.66 16.14 -4.61
N THR A 132 -16.60 15.85 -3.85
CA THR A 132 -15.53 14.97 -4.33
C THR A 132 -16.07 13.57 -4.64
N GLN A 133 -15.54 12.96 -5.72
CA GLN A 133 -16.05 11.70 -6.21
C GLN A 133 -15.38 10.50 -5.51
N PRO A 134 -16.14 9.52 -5.02
CA PRO A 134 -15.57 8.26 -4.53
C PRO A 134 -14.58 7.67 -5.53
N SER A 135 -13.33 7.44 -5.12
CA SER A 135 -12.28 7.03 -6.07
C SER A 135 -11.41 5.89 -5.53
N VAL A 136 -11.01 5.93 -4.26
CA VAL A 136 -10.10 4.95 -3.68
C VAL A 136 -10.54 4.58 -2.28
N VAL A 137 -10.34 3.31 -1.91
CA VAL A 137 -10.27 2.85 -0.53
C VAL A 137 -8.83 2.45 -0.26
N SER A 138 -8.23 3.03 0.77
CA SER A 138 -6.86 2.70 1.22
C SER A 138 -6.93 2.00 2.57
N ILE A 139 -6.44 0.77 2.61
CA ILE A 139 -6.31 -0.04 3.84
C ILE A 139 -4.84 -0.24 4.16
N THR A 140 -4.51 -0.46 5.43
CA THR A 140 -3.14 -0.74 5.89
C THR A 140 -3.04 -2.16 6.44
N GLN A 141 -2.12 -2.97 5.94
CA GLN A 141 -1.93 -4.35 6.38
C GLN A 141 -0.48 -4.57 6.86
N SER A 142 -0.22 -4.86 8.15
CA SER A 142 -1.17 -4.73 9.29
C SER A 142 -1.41 -3.26 9.66
N CYS A 143 -2.52 -2.99 10.36
CA CYS A 143 -2.89 -1.64 10.76
C CYS A 143 -1.90 -1.03 11.77
N GLU A 144 -1.99 0.27 11.96
CA GLU A 144 -1.19 1.06 12.91
C GLU A 144 -1.41 0.62 14.37
N THR A 145 -2.58 0.06 14.67
CA THR A 145 -2.93 -0.51 15.98
C THR A 145 -2.38 -1.92 16.21
N GLY A 146 -1.73 -2.52 15.18
CA GLY A 146 -1.24 -3.90 15.21
C GLY A 146 -2.30 -4.95 14.88
N THR A 147 -3.52 -4.57 14.54
CA THR A 147 -4.56 -5.49 14.06
C THR A 147 -4.32 -5.88 12.62
N VAL A 148 -4.91 -7.01 12.22
CA VAL A 148 -4.75 -7.60 10.89
C VAL A 148 -6.13 -7.79 10.28
N TYR A 149 -6.36 -7.26 9.07
CA TYR A 149 -7.55 -7.59 8.30
C TYR A 149 -7.55 -9.08 7.96
N GLN A 150 -8.66 -9.74 8.22
CA GLN A 150 -8.87 -11.11 7.74
C GLN A 150 -9.14 -11.11 6.24
N LEU A 151 -8.96 -12.27 5.61
CA LEU A 151 -9.10 -12.40 4.15
C LEU A 151 -10.49 -11.99 3.65
N ASP A 152 -11.52 -12.42 4.36
CA ASP A 152 -12.92 -12.09 4.05
C ASP A 152 -13.23 -10.59 4.22
N GLU A 153 -12.60 -9.91 5.19
CA GLU A 153 -12.73 -8.47 5.38
C GLU A 153 -12.12 -7.70 4.19
N ILE A 154 -10.93 -8.10 3.72
CA ILE A 154 -10.31 -7.49 2.53
C ILE A 154 -11.19 -7.70 1.30
N GLN A 155 -11.71 -8.91 1.10
CA GLN A 155 -12.59 -9.25 -0.01
C GLN A 155 -13.90 -8.45 0.02
N GLU A 156 -14.50 -8.29 1.19
CA GLU A 156 -15.73 -7.52 1.34
C GLU A 156 -15.52 -6.03 1.06
N ILE A 157 -14.45 -5.43 1.60
CA ILE A 157 -14.06 -4.05 1.29
C ILE A 157 -13.82 -3.86 -0.20
N SER A 158 -13.06 -4.76 -0.83
CA SER A 158 -12.76 -4.71 -2.26
C SER A 158 -14.02 -4.83 -3.12
N LYS A 159 -14.92 -5.74 -2.76
CA LYS A 159 -16.22 -5.90 -3.43
C LYS A 159 -17.05 -4.62 -3.37
N ILE A 160 -17.09 -3.96 -2.22
CA ILE A 160 -17.80 -2.69 -2.04
C ILE A 160 -17.12 -1.58 -2.84
N ALA A 161 -15.80 -1.48 -2.77
CA ALA A 161 -15.05 -0.51 -3.55
C ALA A 161 -15.34 -0.64 -5.05
N HIS A 162 -15.22 -1.84 -5.59
CA HIS A 162 -15.45 -2.09 -7.02
C HIS A 162 -16.93 -1.91 -7.43
N LYS A 163 -17.90 -2.26 -6.56
CA LYS A 163 -19.33 -1.94 -6.77
C LYS A 163 -19.54 -0.44 -6.99
N HIS A 164 -18.81 0.40 -6.28
CA HIS A 164 -18.85 1.86 -6.40
C HIS A 164 -17.82 2.43 -7.39
N LYS A 165 -17.19 1.58 -8.21
CA LYS A 165 -16.14 1.96 -9.19
C LYS A 165 -14.91 2.61 -8.57
N MET A 166 -14.67 2.36 -7.29
CA MET A 166 -13.44 2.75 -6.60
C MET A 166 -12.34 1.71 -6.81
N ARG A 167 -11.10 2.12 -6.62
CA ARG A 167 -9.93 1.24 -6.55
C ARG A 167 -9.53 0.94 -5.12
N VAL A 168 -8.82 -0.16 -4.91
CA VAL A 168 -8.31 -0.56 -3.60
C VAL A 168 -6.80 -0.43 -3.59
N HIS A 169 -6.30 0.44 -2.71
CA HIS A 169 -4.90 0.57 -2.36
C HIS A 169 -4.64 -0.14 -1.03
N MET A 170 -3.55 -0.90 -0.94
CA MET A 170 -3.08 -1.48 0.31
C MET A 170 -1.71 -0.90 0.65
N ASP A 171 -1.62 -0.22 1.79
CA ASP A 171 -0.35 0.11 2.42
C ASP A 171 0.20 -1.15 3.09
N GLY A 172 1.28 -1.67 2.54
CA GLY A 172 1.96 -2.90 2.96
C GLY A 172 3.25 -2.64 3.71
N ALA A 173 3.39 -1.53 4.45
CA ALA A 173 4.57 -1.28 5.27
C ALA A 173 4.86 -2.44 6.25
N ARG A 174 3.82 -3.15 6.70
CA ARG A 174 3.90 -4.31 7.60
C ARG A 174 3.30 -5.58 6.97
N PHE A 175 3.36 -5.67 5.64
CA PHE A 175 2.74 -6.74 4.85
C PHE A 175 3.21 -8.14 5.25
N ALA A 176 4.52 -8.33 5.42
CA ALA A 176 5.10 -9.62 5.82
C ALA A 176 4.56 -10.09 7.18
N ASN A 177 4.36 -9.17 8.13
CA ASN A 177 3.79 -9.49 9.44
C ASN A 177 2.34 -9.98 9.31
N GLY A 178 1.56 -9.33 8.45
CA GLY A 178 0.19 -9.76 8.11
C GLY A 178 0.15 -11.15 7.48
N LEU A 179 1.03 -11.44 6.51
CA LEU A 179 1.13 -12.75 5.88
C LEU A 179 1.43 -13.87 6.88
N VAL A 180 2.44 -13.66 7.73
CA VAL A 180 2.81 -14.64 8.77
C VAL A 180 1.66 -14.88 9.74
N SER A 181 0.97 -13.82 10.15
CA SER A 181 -0.16 -13.90 11.07
C SER A 181 -1.34 -14.70 10.50
N LEU A 182 -1.60 -14.56 9.21
CA LEU A 182 -2.74 -15.17 8.54
C LEU A 182 -2.42 -16.54 7.91
N GLY A 183 -1.16 -16.83 7.66
CA GLY A 183 -0.74 -18.03 6.93
C GLY A 183 -1.19 -18.02 5.47
N LEU A 184 -1.31 -16.84 4.86
CA LEU A 184 -1.73 -16.64 3.48
C LEU A 184 -0.55 -16.45 2.54
N SER A 185 -0.76 -16.72 1.24
CA SER A 185 0.18 -16.31 0.21
C SER A 185 0.05 -14.80 -0.10
N PRO A 186 1.11 -14.15 -0.61
CA PRO A 186 1.04 -12.76 -1.07
C PRO A 186 -0.07 -12.51 -2.09
N ALA A 187 -0.30 -13.46 -2.99
CA ALA A 187 -1.35 -13.38 -4.00
C ALA A 187 -2.76 -13.41 -3.38
N GLU A 188 -3.00 -14.27 -2.39
CA GLU A 188 -4.28 -14.35 -1.68
C GLU A 188 -4.60 -13.06 -0.92
N MET A 189 -3.60 -12.49 -0.23
CA MET A 189 -3.81 -11.27 0.57
C MET A 189 -3.91 -10.01 -0.29
N THR A 190 -3.63 -10.08 -1.59
CA THR A 190 -3.63 -8.91 -2.48
C THR A 190 -4.63 -9.05 -3.63
N TRP A 191 -4.16 -9.28 -4.83
CA TRP A 191 -4.96 -9.19 -6.04
C TRP A 191 -6.10 -10.23 -6.10
N LYS A 192 -5.91 -11.45 -5.54
CA LYS A 192 -6.98 -12.45 -5.42
C LYS A 192 -8.11 -12.00 -4.47
N SER A 193 -7.82 -11.05 -3.59
CA SER A 193 -8.81 -10.40 -2.70
C SER A 193 -9.30 -9.05 -3.23
N GLY A 194 -8.87 -8.64 -4.43
CA GLY A 194 -9.35 -7.46 -5.10
C GLY A 194 -8.54 -6.18 -4.81
N VAL A 195 -7.33 -6.28 -4.28
CA VAL A 195 -6.41 -5.14 -4.16
C VAL A 195 -5.85 -4.79 -5.54
N ASP A 196 -5.97 -3.52 -5.93
CA ASP A 196 -5.51 -3.02 -7.23
C ASP A 196 -4.04 -2.57 -7.19
N VAL A 197 -3.59 -1.96 -6.10
CA VAL A 197 -2.21 -1.48 -5.90
C VAL A 197 -1.75 -1.77 -4.49
N LEU A 198 -0.55 -2.32 -4.37
CA LEU A 198 0.16 -2.53 -3.11
C LEU A 198 1.39 -1.62 -3.06
N THR A 199 1.55 -0.89 -1.96
CA THR A 199 2.85 -0.29 -1.61
C THR A 199 3.55 -1.18 -0.59
N LEU A 200 4.81 -1.49 -0.82
CA LEU A 200 5.55 -2.47 -0.05
C LEU A 200 6.85 -1.87 0.48
N SER A 201 7.13 -2.08 1.75
CA SER A 201 8.43 -1.72 2.32
C SER A 201 9.34 -2.94 2.32
N LEU A 202 10.52 -2.80 1.72
CA LEU A 202 11.55 -3.85 1.65
C LEU A 202 12.84 -3.44 2.37
N ILE A 203 12.74 -2.44 3.26
CA ILE A 203 13.91 -1.79 3.86
C ILE A 203 14.76 -2.71 4.74
N HIS A 204 14.18 -3.78 5.29
CA HIS A 204 14.84 -4.70 6.21
C HIS A 204 14.70 -6.19 5.85
N ILE A 205 14.41 -6.47 4.61
CA ILE A 205 14.35 -7.86 4.13
C ILE A 205 15.73 -8.34 3.75
#